data_50e730a2a8310ea4e787e5b0d1ae7ef0
#
_entry.id   50e730a2a8310ea4e787e5b0d1ae7ef0
#
_cell.length_a   1.000
_cell.length_b   1.000
_cell.length_c   1.000
_cell.angle_alpha   90.00
_cell.angle_beta   90.00
_cell.angle_gamma   90.00
#
_symmetry.space_group_name_H-M   'P 1'
#
loop_
_entity.id
_entity.type
_entity.pdbx_description
1 polymer ?
#
loop_
_entity_poly.entity_id
_entity_poly.type
_entity_poly.pdbx_seq_one_letter_code
_entity_poly.pdbx_strand_id
1 'polypeptide(L)'
;MKTITFGKTGLEVSRLAFGTWEFCSDWGHADEDAAITMIRSARDLGINFFDTAQQYGFGASERLLGKALRDDLARARDEVVIATKGGLRATDSGLVRDASPQWLRKGVESSLTALGIDHIDVYLVHWPDPRMPAAETAGALAELVSEGKIRHVGVSNYDTAQVEEFSATLPVEVVQPPYHLFRRDIEDTLLPYAREHDIGVMVYGPLAHGLLTGTVKPDTRFAPQDWRAKSDIFSGDGFLRNLEVVAQLQELASDLGVTISQLAIARXLXQPGVHVAIVGAQHLHYLQESARAADVTLSDADLAAVDNVLAAATPVGGPYPEMHQKAS
;
A
#
# COMPACT_ATOMS: atom_id res chain seq x y z
N MET A 1 -18.65 5.26 -4.06
CA MET A 1 -17.43 5.50 -3.24
C MET A 1 -17.07 6.97 -3.32
N LYS A 2 -16.72 7.62 -2.20
CA LYS A 2 -16.28 9.02 -2.20
C LYS A 2 -14.90 9.14 -2.85
N THR A 3 -14.65 10.24 -3.52
CA THR A 3 -13.33 10.56 -4.10
C THR A 3 -12.68 11.71 -3.34
N ILE A 4 -11.39 11.89 -3.56
CA ILE A 4 -10.60 12.97 -3.00
C ILE A 4 -9.55 13.39 -4.03
N THR A 5 -9.24 14.68 -4.06
CA THR A 5 -8.10 15.17 -4.85
C THR A 5 -6.80 14.68 -4.19
N PHE A 6 -5.95 14.03 -4.95
CA PHE A 6 -4.77 13.34 -4.44
C PHE A 6 -3.56 14.27 -4.37
N GLY A 7 -3.56 15.16 -3.38
CA GLY A 7 -2.52 16.16 -3.21
C GLY A 7 -2.30 16.96 -4.49
N LYS A 8 -1.08 17.44 -4.69
CA LYS A 8 -0.71 18.27 -5.86
C LYS A 8 -0.76 17.53 -7.20
N THR A 9 -1.01 16.20 -7.22
CA THR A 9 -1.18 15.50 -8.50
C THR A 9 -2.44 15.96 -9.24
N GLY A 10 -3.44 16.44 -8.52
CA GLY A 10 -4.74 16.81 -9.10
C GLY A 10 -5.60 15.63 -9.51
N LEU A 11 -5.15 14.39 -9.31
CA LEU A 11 -5.94 13.20 -9.64
C LEU A 11 -7.11 13.06 -8.66
N GLU A 12 -8.30 12.76 -9.19
CA GLU A 12 -9.47 12.45 -8.37
C GLU A 12 -9.52 10.94 -8.13
N VAL A 13 -9.21 10.52 -6.91
CA VAL A 13 -9.08 9.10 -6.56
C VAL A 13 -10.08 8.68 -5.49
N SER A 14 -10.50 7.43 -5.53
CA SER A 14 -11.31 6.83 -4.45
C SER A 14 -10.49 6.81 -3.14
N ARG A 15 -11.17 6.97 -2.00
CA ARG A 15 -10.53 6.95 -0.67
C ARG A 15 -9.86 5.60 -0.37
N LEU A 16 -10.21 4.55 -1.14
CA LEU A 16 -9.53 3.26 -1.09
C LEU A 16 -8.89 2.97 -2.45
N ALA A 17 -7.68 2.43 -2.41
CA ALA A 17 -7.04 1.83 -3.57
C ALA A 17 -7.07 0.31 -3.42
N PHE A 18 -7.22 -0.40 -4.52
CA PHE A 18 -7.16 -1.86 -4.50
C PHE A 18 -5.71 -2.30 -4.75
N GLY A 19 -5.13 -3.01 -3.76
CA GLY A 19 -3.78 -3.53 -3.83
C GLY A 19 -3.75 -4.96 -4.38
N THR A 20 -2.75 -5.27 -5.18
CA THR A 20 -2.64 -6.56 -5.85
C THR A 20 -1.51 -7.45 -5.30
N TRP A 21 -0.92 -7.10 -4.15
CA TRP A 21 0.18 -7.88 -3.56
C TRP A 21 -0.24 -9.33 -3.29
N GLU A 22 -1.49 -9.54 -2.87
CA GLU A 22 -2.00 -10.87 -2.53
C GLU A 22 -2.12 -11.82 -3.73
N PHE A 23 -1.94 -11.30 -4.97
CA PHE A 23 -1.99 -12.12 -6.18
C PHE A 23 -0.59 -12.57 -6.65
N CYS A 24 0.46 -12.27 -5.86
CA CYS A 24 1.79 -12.79 -6.15
C CYS A 24 2.04 -14.13 -5.42
N SER A 25 3.09 -14.81 -5.82
CA SER A 25 3.43 -16.15 -5.31
C SER A 25 3.71 -16.20 -3.79
N ASP A 26 3.98 -15.04 -3.19
CA ASP A 26 4.29 -14.98 -1.75
C ASP A 26 3.09 -15.36 -0.86
N TRP A 27 1.88 -15.35 -1.42
CA TRP A 27 0.63 -15.71 -0.74
C TRP A 27 0.05 -17.04 -1.25
N GLY A 28 0.81 -17.77 -2.09
CA GLY A 28 0.36 -19.00 -2.75
C GLY A 28 -0.05 -18.71 -4.19
N HIS A 29 -0.43 -19.75 -4.92
CA HIS A 29 -0.87 -19.59 -6.30
C HIS A 29 -2.28 -18.98 -6.34
N ALA A 30 -2.36 -17.74 -6.74
CA ALA A 30 -3.66 -17.11 -6.99
C ALA A 30 -4.29 -17.72 -8.25
N ASP A 31 -5.54 -18.12 -8.14
CA ASP A 31 -6.34 -18.48 -9.32
C ASP A 31 -6.51 -17.22 -10.16
N GLU A 32 -6.04 -17.25 -11.39
CA GLU A 32 -6.06 -16.08 -12.29
C GLU A 32 -7.49 -15.54 -12.48
N ASP A 33 -8.47 -16.42 -12.69
CA ASP A 33 -9.86 -16.00 -12.89
C ASP A 33 -10.45 -15.39 -11.62
N ALA A 34 -10.10 -15.93 -10.45
CA ALA A 34 -10.52 -15.35 -9.18
C ALA A 34 -9.88 -13.97 -8.96
N ALA A 35 -8.59 -13.82 -9.28
CA ALA A 35 -7.91 -12.52 -9.16
C ALA A 35 -8.54 -11.46 -10.08
N ILE A 36 -8.82 -11.83 -11.33
CA ILE A 36 -9.48 -10.95 -12.30
C ILE A 36 -10.87 -10.54 -11.77
N THR A 37 -11.62 -11.50 -11.24
CA THR A 37 -12.96 -11.25 -10.67
C THR A 37 -12.86 -10.26 -9.51
N MET A 38 -11.86 -10.40 -8.64
CA MET A 38 -11.67 -9.48 -7.51
C MET A 38 -11.35 -8.06 -7.97
N ILE A 39 -10.45 -7.91 -8.96
CA ILE A 39 -10.09 -6.60 -9.51
C ILE A 39 -11.33 -5.93 -10.13
N ARG A 40 -12.11 -6.67 -10.89
CA ARG A 40 -13.35 -6.15 -11.51
C ARG A 40 -14.37 -5.77 -10.44
N SER A 41 -14.51 -6.61 -9.40
CA SER A 41 -15.40 -6.29 -8.28
C SER A 41 -15.00 -5.00 -7.56
N ALA A 42 -13.68 -4.76 -7.41
CA ALA A 42 -13.21 -3.50 -6.83
C ALA A 42 -13.66 -2.31 -7.71
N ARG A 43 -13.52 -2.45 -9.03
CA ARG A 43 -13.97 -1.41 -9.97
C ARG A 43 -15.49 -1.17 -9.86
N ASP A 44 -16.28 -2.25 -9.77
CA ASP A 44 -17.75 -2.18 -9.64
C ASP A 44 -18.18 -1.53 -8.32
N LEU A 45 -17.37 -1.64 -7.27
CA LEU A 45 -17.62 -0.95 -5.98
C LEU A 45 -17.24 0.54 -6.01
N GLY A 46 -16.74 1.02 -7.16
CA GLY A 46 -16.38 2.41 -7.35
C GLY A 46 -14.94 2.76 -7.01
N ILE A 47 -14.09 1.75 -6.81
CA ILE A 47 -12.65 1.98 -6.66
C ILE A 47 -12.09 2.31 -8.05
N ASN A 48 -11.43 3.46 -8.17
CA ASN A 48 -10.78 3.87 -9.41
C ASN A 48 -9.25 3.88 -9.32
N PHE A 49 -8.70 3.52 -8.16
CA PHE A 49 -7.27 3.57 -7.89
C PHE A 49 -6.76 2.15 -7.61
N PHE A 50 -5.77 1.70 -8.40
CA PHE A 50 -5.22 0.34 -8.31
C PHE A 50 -3.72 0.42 -8.06
N ASP A 51 -3.25 -0.34 -7.06
CA ASP A 51 -1.84 -0.35 -6.64
C ASP A 51 -1.22 -1.72 -6.90
N THR A 52 -0.11 -1.72 -7.62
CA THR A 52 0.66 -2.93 -7.93
C THR A 52 2.16 -2.63 -7.80
N ALA A 53 3.03 -3.55 -8.21
CA ALA A 53 4.47 -3.34 -8.27
C ALA A 53 5.11 -4.36 -9.22
N GLN A 54 6.20 -3.94 -9.87
CA GLN A 54 7.01 -4.82 -10.70
C GLN A 54 7.42 -6.09 -9.93
N GLN A 55 7.80 -5.91 -8.66
CA GLN A 55 8.29 -7.00 -7.81
C GLN A 55 7.21 -8.05 -7.50
N TYR A 56 5.92 -7.73 -7.62
CA TYR A 56 4.85 -8.67 -7.32
C TYR A 56 4.77 -9.75 -8.42
N GLY A 57 5.55 -10.82 -8.23
CA GLY A 57 5.72 -11.89 -9.21
C GLY A 57 6.43 -11.42 -10.49
N PHE A 58 7.21 -10.36 -10.41
CA PHE A 58 7.99 -9.77 -11.52
C PHE A 58 7.16 -9.64 -12.79
N GLY A 59 6.08 -8.84 -12.66
CA GLY A 59 5.16 -8.54 -13.75
C GLY A 59 3.89 -9.38 -13.75
N ALA A 60 3.81 -10.45 -12.96
CA ALA A 60 2.61 -11.29 -12.95
C ALA A 60 1.38 -10.52 -12.47
N SER A 61 1.52 -9.80 -11.36
CA SER A 61 0.44 -9.00 -10.79
C SER A 61 0.03 -7.86 -11.74
N GLU A 62 1.01 -7.22 -12.38
CA GLU A 62 0.75 -6.17 -13.37
C GLU A 62 -0.02 -6.71 -14.58
N ARG A 63 0.37 -7.90 -15.09
CA ARG A 63 -0.36 -8.53 -16.21
C ARG A 63 -1.81 -8.86 -15.83
N LEU A 64 -2.03 -9.37 -14.62
CA LEU A 64 -3.38 -9.64 -14.13
C LEU A 64 -4.22 -8.36 -14.07
N LEU A 65 -3.63 -7.28 -13.54
CA LEU A 65 -4.31 -5.99 -13.45
C LEU A 65 -4.65 -5.45 -14.84
N GLY A 66 -3.69 -5.47 -15.78
CA GLY A 66 -3.92 -5.02 -17.15
C GLY A 66 -4.99 -5.85 -17.85
N LYS A 67 -4.99 -7.18 -17.64
CA LYS A 67 -6.00 -8.08 -18.22
C LYS A 67 -7.39 -7.80 -17.64
N ALA A 68 -7.47 -7.64 -16.31
CA ALA A 68 -8.76 -7.39 -15.63
C ALA A 68 -9.38 -6.06 -16.03
N LEU A 69 -8.57 -5.03 -16.21
CA LEU A 69 -9.03 -3.67 -16.53
C LEU A 69 -8.94 -3.33 -18.01
N ARG A 70 -8.73 -4.32 -18.89
CA ARG A 70 -8.48 -4.08 -20.33
C ARG A 70 -9.48 -3.12 -20.95
N ASP A 71 -10.78 -3.33 -20.70
CA ASP A 71 -11.83 -2.51 -21.32
C ASP A 71 -11.82 -1.08 -20.77
N ASP A 72 -11.61 -0.91 -19.45
CA ASP A 72 -11.48 0.41 -18.81
C ASP A 72 -10.26 1.14 -19.39
N LEU A 73 -9.13 0.46 -19.48
CA LEU A 73 -7.88 1.04 -19.97
C LEU A 73 -7.96 1.45 -21.45
N ALA A 74 -8.77 0.72 -22.24
CA ALA A 74 -8.95 1.02 -23.67
C ALA A 74 -9.97 2.12 -23.95
N ARG A 75 -11.01 2.25 -23.11
CA ARG A 75 -12.16 3.13 -23.41
C ARG A 75 -12.35 4.28 -22.43
N ALA A 76 -11.80 4.17 -21.23
CA ALA A 76 -12.02 5.13 -20.15
C ALA A 76 -10.72 5.30 -19.32
N ARG A 77 -9.59 5.45 -20.03
CA ARG A 77 -8.24 5.48 -19.41
C ARG A 77 -8.12 6.49 -18.28
N ASP A 78 -8.75 7.66 -18.46
CA ASP A 78 -8.67 8.76 -17.49
C ASP A 78 -9.58 8.53 -16.26
N GLU A 79 -10.42 7.48 -16.28
CA GLU A 79 -11.24 7.12 -15.13
C GLU A 79 -10.55 6.13 -14.19
N VAL A 80 -9.37 5.63 -14.56
CA VAL A 80 -8.61 4.64 -13.80
C VAL A 80 -7.22 5.18 -13.51
N VAL A 81 -6.84 5.15 -12.24
CA VAL A 81 -5.50 5.55 -11.78
C VAL A 81 -4.73 4.29 -11.43
N ILE A 82 -3.55 4.11 -12.03
CA ILE A 82 -2.67 2.97 -11.77
C ILE A 82 -1.38 3.47 -11.13
N ALA A 83 -1.09 2.93 -9.93
CA ALA A 83 0.20 3.09 -9.29
C ALA A 83 0.97 1.78 -9.42
N THR A 84 2.23 1.85 -9.86
CA THR A 84 3.15 0.72 -9.79
C THR A 84 4.52 1.18 -9.29
N LYS A 85 5.39 0.24 -8.99
CA LYS A 85 6.63 0.53 -8.27
C LYS A 85 7.79 -0.27 -8.86
N GLY A 86 8.99 0.32 -8.84
CA GLY A 86 10.23 -0.37 -9.22
C GLY A 86 11.34 -0.06 -8.22
N GLY A 87 12.53 -0.53 -8.55
CA GLY A 87 13.68 -0.32 -7.67
C GLY A 87 14.00 -1.52 -6.78
N LEU A 88 13.41 -2.68 -7.08
CA LEU A 88 13.77 -3.95 -6.46
C LEU A 88 14.15 -4.94 -7.56
N ARG A 89 15.14 -5.77 -7.30
CA ARG A 89 15.67 -6.72 -8.28
C ARG A 89 15.88 -8.09 -7.63
N ALA A 90 15.45 -9.15 -8.33
CA ALA A 90 15.72 -10.52 -7.91
C ALA A 90 17.16 -10.91 -8.28
N THR A 91 17.81 -11.59 -7.36
CA THR A 91 19.15 -12.16 -7.54
C THR A 91 19.14 -13.61 -7.05
N ASP A 92 20.21 -14.33 -7.28
CA ASP A 92 20.36 -15.70 -6.78
C ASP A 92 20.28 -15.75 -5.23
N SER A 93 20.70 -14.67 -4.56
CA SER A 93 20.69 -14.59 -3.10
C SER A 93 19.36 -14.03 -2.53
N GLY A 94 18.41 -13.64 -3.38
CA GLY A 94 17.14 -13.08 -2.94
C GLY A 94 16.86 -11.72 -3.55
N LEU A 95 16.04 -10.94 -2.88
CA LEU A 95 15.60 -9.63 -3.33
C LEU A 95 16.58 -8.55 -2.86
N VAL A 96 16.99 -7.66 -3.76
CA VAL A 96 17.89 -6.53 -3.44
C VAL A 96 17.29 -5.22 -3.92
N ARG A 97 17.65 -4.12 -3.24
CA ARG A 97 17.30 -2.77 -3.66
C ARG A 97 18.21 -2.38 -4.83
N ASP A 98 17.64 -1.77 -5.86
CA ASP A 98 18.39 -1.32 -7.03
C ASP A 98 17.60 -0.16 -7.68
N ALA A 99 17.84 1.05 -7.18
CA ALA A 99 17.23 2.26 -7.69
C ALA A 99 18.09 2.96 -8.74
N SER A 100 18.96 2.20 -9.42
CA SER A 100 19.83 2.74 -10.47
C SER A 100 18.99 3.21 -11.68
N PRO A 101 19.46 4.24 -12.40
CA PRO A 101 18.78 4.73 -13.60
C PRO A 101 18.47 3.63 -14.61
N GLN A 102 19.41 2.72 -14.84
CA GLN A 102 19.23 1.62 -15.81
C GLN A 102 18.13 0.66 -15.37
N TRP A 103 18.11 0.30 -14.06
CA TRP A 103 17.13 -0.66 -13.56
C TRP A 103 15.72 -0.02 -13.50
N LEU A 104 15.62 1.26 -13.10
CA LEU A 104 14.34 1.97 -13.07
C LEU A 104 13.76 2.11 -14.47
N ARG A 105 14.56 2.49 -15.46
CA ARG A 105 14.09 2.60 -16.85
C ARG A 105 13.56 1.26 -17.36
N LYS A 106 14.34 0.19 -17.15
CA LYS A 106 13.92 -1.16 -17.53
C LYS A 106 12.62 -1.55 -16.80
N GLY A 107 12.51 -1.19 -15.52
CA GLY A 107 11.32 -1.46 -14.71
C GLY A 107 10.08 -0.79 -15.27
N VAL A 108 10.18 0.51 -15.59
CA VAL A 108 9.05 1.27 -16.17
C VAL A 108 8.61 0.65 -17.50
N GLU A 109 9.55 0.33 -18.38
CA GLU A 109 9.23 -0.26 -19.69
C GLU A 109 8.58 -1.65 -19.55
N SER A 110 9.08 -2.45 -18.59
CA SER A 110 8.48 -3.75 -18.28
C SER A 110 7.06 -3.59 -17.73
N SER A 111 6.86 -2.63 -16.83
CA SER A 111 5.54 -2.36 -16.24
C SER A 111 4.54 -1.89 -17.28
N LEU A 112 4.94 -0.98 -18.18
CA LEU A 112 4.08 -0.51 -19.28
C LEU A 112 3.63 -1.70 -20.16
N THR A 113 4.58 -2.58 -20.48
CA THR A 113 4.30 -3.77 -21.29
C THR A 113 3.36 -4.73 -20.54
N ALA A 114 3.64 -5.01 -19.29
CA ALA A 114 2.86 -5.96 -18.47
C ALA A 114 1.42 -5.45 -18.26
N LEU A 115 1.26 -4.16 -17.99
CA LEU A 115 -0.05 -3.53 -17.79
C LEU A 115 -0.80 -3.31 -19.10
N GLY A 116 -0.09 -3.25 -20.26
CA GLY A 116 -0.68 -2.97 -21.56
C GLY A 116 -1.12 -1.51 -21.70
N ILE A 117 -0.34 -0.57 -21.16
CA ILE A 117 -0.64 0.87 -21.17
C ILE A 117 0.55 1.66 -21.73
N ASP A 118 0.29 2.89 -22.16
CA ASP A 118 1.33 3.77 -22.71
C ASP A 118 1.92 4.73 -21.66
N HIS A 119 1.24 4.91 -20.53
CA HIS A 119 1.74 5.74 -19.42
C HIS A 119 1.23 5.20 -18.07
N ILE A 120 2.05 5.39 -17.04
CA ILE A 120 1.72 5.06 -15.65
C ILE A 120 1.29 6.35 -14.96
N ASP A 121 0.16 6.31 -14.22
CA ASP A 121 -0.33 7.52 -13.54
C ASP A 121 0.58 7.89 -12.36
N VAL A 122 0.95 6.91 -11.52
CA VAL A 122 1.82 7.14 -10.36
C VAL A 122 2.91 6.05 -10.35
N TYR A 123 4.17 6.44 -10.47
CA TYR A 123 5.28 5.51 -10.37
C TYR A 123 6.09 5.80 -9.12
N LEU A 124 6.34 4.76 -8.32
CA LEU A 124 7.03 4.93 -7.04
C LEU A 124 8.36 4.16 -7.01
N VAL A 125 9.36 4.77 -6.40
CA VAL A 125 10.53 4.00 -5.95
C VAL A 125 10.07 3.17 -4.74
N HIS A 126 10.16 1.84 -4.85
CA HIS A 126 9.54 0.91 -3.90
C HIS A 126 10.19 0.99 -2.51
N TRP A 127 11.52 1.13 -2.46
CA TRP A 127 12.32 1.26 -1.24
C TRP A 127 13.53 2.16 -1.53
N PRO A 128 13.98 2.96 -0.58
CA PRO A 128 15.20 3.74 -0.78
C PRO A 128 16.40 2.79 -0.95
N ASP A 129 17.28 3.09 -1.89
CA ASP A 129 18.52 2.35 -2.10
C ASP A 129 19.67 3.18 -1.54
N PRO A 130 20.23 2.81 -0.38
CA PRO A 130 21.30 3.62 0.24
C PRO A 130 22.61 3.65 -0.54
N ARG A 131 22.75 2.83 -1.58
CA ARG A 131 23.92 2.80 -2.43
C ARG A 131 23.82 3.74 -3.64
N MET A 132 22.62 4.31 -3.86
CA MET A 132 22.34 5.14 -5.03
C MET A 132 22.07 6.58 -4.58
N PRO A 133 22.84 7.57 -5.09
CA PRO A 133 22.50 8.97 -4.76
C PRO A 133 21.06 9.31 -5.16
N ALA A 134 20.36 10.00 -4.28
CA ALA A 134 18.96 10.38 -4.54
C ALA A 134 18.81 11.17 -5.85
N ALA A 135 19.79 12.02 -6.17
CA ALA A 135 19.76 12.83 -7.40
C ALA A 135 19.80 11.97 -8.67
N GLU A 136 20.50 10.83 -8.65
CA GLU A 136 20.56 9.93 -9.82
C GLU A 136 19.23 9.21 -10.02
N THR A 137 18.64 8.71 -8.93
CA THR A 137 17.32 8.07 -8.96
C THR A 137 16.27 9.07 -9.44
N ALA A 138 16.25 10.26 -8.84
CA ALA A 138 15.26 11.31 -9.17
C ALA A 138 15.45 11.80 -10.61
N GLY A 139 16.71 11.97 -11.06
CA GLY A 139 17.02 12.38 -12.43
C GLY A 139 16.50 11.38 -13.47
N ALA A 140 16.68 10.08 -13.21
CA ALA A 140 16.15 9.05 -14.10
C ALA A 140 14.63 9.09 -14.22
N LEU A 141 13.94 9.32 -13.10
CA LEU A 141 12.47 9.43 -13.13
C LEU A 141 12.03 10.72 -13.82
N ALA A 142 12.77 11.84 -13.67
CA ALA A 142 12.48 13.08 -14.40
C ALA A 142 12.55 12.87 -15.92
N GLU A 143 13.53 12.10 -16.40
CA GLU A 143 13.60 11.75 -17.82
C GLU A 143 12.36 10.98 -18.28
N LEU A 144 11.93 9.98 -17.49
CA LEU A 144 10.78 9.15 -17.82
C LEU A 144 9.46 9.95 -17.78
N VAL A 145 9.38 10.98 -16.93
CA VAL A 145 8.27 11.94 -16.94
C VAL A 145 8.31 12.75 -18.24
N SER A 146 9.49 13.27 -18.61
CA SER A 146 9.61 14.08 -19.85
C SER A 146 9.31 13.27 -21.11
N GLU A 147 9.53 11.94 -21.06
CA GLU A 147 9.18 11.02 -22.16
C GLU A 147 7.69 10.69 -22.19
N GLY A 148 6.92 11.10 -21.18
CA GLY A 148 5.49 10.81 -21.09
C GLY A 148 5.16 9.40 -20.59
N LYS A 149 6.15 8.66 -20.10
CA LYS A 149 5.95 7.29 -19.60
C LYS A 149 5.37 7.26 -18.19
N ILE A 150 5.63 8.31 -17.41
CA ILE A 150 5.14 8.47 -16.03
C ILE A 150 4.48 9.84 -15.93
N ARG A 151 3.30 9.92 -15.31
CA ARG A 151 2.64 11.21 -15.05
C ARG A 151 3.10 11.83 -13.73
N HIS A 152 3.08 11.05 -12.64
CA HIS A 152 3.40 11.53 -11.29
C HIS A 152 4.41 10.60 -10.63
N VAL A 153 5.34 11.19 -9.88
CA VAL A 153 6.43 10.45 -9.23
C VAL A 153 6.22 10.40 -7.72
N GLY A 154 6.42 9.21 -7.16
CA GLY A 154 6.34 9.01 -5.72
C GLY A 154 7.45 8.13 -5.18
N VAL A 155 7.45 8.00 -3.86
CA VAL A 155 8.38 7.13 -3.16
C VAL A 155 7.64 6.34 -2.08
N SER A 156 8.11 5.13 -1.81
CA SER A 156 7.55 4.27 -0.77
C SER A 156 8.63 3.91 0.25
N ASN A 157 8.26 3.86 1.53
CA ASN A 157 9.18 3.51 2.62
C ASN A 157 10.34 4.50 2.81
N TYR A 158 10.17 5.73 2.38
CA TYR A 158 11.11 6.83 2.59
C TYR A 158 10.72 7.57 3.87
N ASP A 159 11.70 7.98 4.66
CA ASP A 159 11.48 8.92 5.76
C ASP A 159 11.45 10.38 5.22
N THR A 160 11.12 11.33 6.09
CA THR A 160 10.98 12.74 5.70
C THR A 160 12.28 13.31 5.10
N ALA A 161 13.42 12.97 5.69
CA ALA A 161 14.73 13.48 5.20
C ALA A 161 15.03 12.92 3.79
N GLN A 162 14.70 11.65 3.56
CA GLN A 162 14.89 11.02 2.26
C GLN A 162 13.95 11.63 1.20
N VAL A 163 12.69 11.95 1.59
CA VAL A 163 11.75 12.63 0.69
C VAL A 163 12.29 14.01 0.31
N GLU A 164 12.81 14.75 1.29
CA GLU A 164 13.38 16.08 1.09
C GLU A 164 14.60 16.00 0.15
N GLU A 165 15.52 15.06 0.40
CA GLU A 165 16.71 14.87 -0.43
C GLU A 165 16.33 14.54 -1.89
N PHE A 166 15.39 13.63 -2.11
CA PHE A 166 14.89 13.28 -3.44
C PHE A 166 14.26 14.50 -4.12
N SER A 167 13.44 15.24 -3.36
CA SER A 167 12.70 16.41 -3.87
C SER A 167 13.61 17.57 -4.29
N ALA A 168 14.86 17.60 -3.84
CA ALA A 168 15.82 18.59 -4.29
C ALA A 168 16.13 18.47 -5.81
N THR A 169 15.92 17.29 -6.40
CA THR A 169 16.12 17.06 -7.83
C THR A 169 14.78 16.95 -8.58
N LEU A 170 13.80 16.24 -8.03
CA LEU A 170 12.48 16.07 -8.64
C LEU A 170 11.45 16.06 -7.52
N PRO A 171 10.51 17.01 -7.49
CA PRO A 171 9.50 17.05 -6.43
C PRO A 171 8.77 15.71 -6.28
N VAL A 172 8.74 15.20 -5.06
CA VAL A 172 7.92 14.04 -4.72
C VAL A 172 6.47 14.50 -4.68
N GLU A 173 5.60 13.84 -5.45
CA GLU A 173 4.18 14.16 -5.51
C GLU A 173 3.34 13.18 -4.68
N VAL A 174 3.86 11.95 -4.46
CA VAL A 174 3.13 10.89 -3.75
C VAL A 174 4.08 10.17 -2.79
N VAL A 175 3.60 9.87 -1.57
CA VAL A 175 4.31 8.98 -0.65
C VAL A 175 3.42 7.79 -0.29
N GLN A 176 4.06 6.61 -0.19
CA GLN A 176 3.35 5.38 0.20
C GLN A 176 4.03 4.74 1.42
N PRO A 177 3.69 5.20 2.63
CA PRO A 177 4.23 4.62 3.87
C PRO A 177 3.35 3.48 4.40
N PRO A 178 3.92 2.57 5.23
CA PRO A 178 3.11 1.66 6.02
C PRO A 178 2.38 2.45 7.13
N TYR A 179 1.11 2.11 7.38
CA TYR A 179 0.36 2.79 8.44
C TYR A 179 -0.81 1.92 8.89
N HIS A 180 -0.88 1.67 10.18
CA HIS A 180 -1.98 0.96 10.82
C HIS A 180 -1.97 1.28 12.32
N LEU A 181 -2.97 0.82 13.04
CA LEU A 181 -3.17 1.18 14.44
C LEU A 181 -1.99 0.80 15.36
N PHE A 182 -1.17 -0.19 14.97
CA PHE A 182 0.03 -0.61 15.73
C PHE A 182 1.33 -0.02 15.16
N ARG A 183 1.25 0.87 14.13
CA ARG A 183 2.42 1.53 13.53
C ARG A 183 2.02 2.95 13.12
N ARG A 184 2.27 3.90 14.02
CA ARG A 184 1.76 5.27 13.91
C ARG A 184 2.85 6.34 13.82
N ASP A 185 4.10 5.93 13.62
CA ASP A 185 5.27 6.81 13.58
C ASP A 185 5.14 7.94 12.56
N ILE A 186 4.41 7.72 11.46
CA ILE A 186 4.24 8.75 10.43
C ILE A 186 3.33 9.92 10.87
N GLU A 187 2.53 9.75 11.92
CA GLU A 187 1.61 10.79 12.39
C GLU A 187 2.35 12.06 12.85
N ASP A 188 3.53 11.88 13.45
CA ASP A 188 4.33 12.98 13.98
C ASP A 188 5.46 13.42 13.03
N THR A 189 5.65 12.71 11.90
CA THR A 189 6.79 12.93 11.02
C THR A 189 6.34 13.19 9.57
N LEU A 190 6.05 12.14 8.82
CA LEU A 190 5.78 12.23 7.38
C LEU A 190 4.44 12.91 7.06
N LEU A 191 3.38 12.68 7.85
CA LEU A 191 2.07 13.27 7.55
C LEU A 191 2.06 14.81 7.66
N PRO A 192 2.65 15.42 8.72
CA PRO A 192 2.76 16.88 8.76
C PRO A 192 3.55 17.43 7.56
N TYR A 193 4.67 16.80 7.21
CA TYR A 193 5.48 17.20 6.06
C TYR A 193 4.68 17.10 4.76
N ALA A 194 3.98 15.99 4.55
CA ALA A 194 3.19 15.78 3.34
C ALA A 194 2.07 16.82 3.19
N ARG A 195 1.43 17.19 4.30
CA ARG A 195 0.38 18.24 4.29
C ARG A 195 0.97 19.60 3.93
N GLU A 196 2.13 19.95 4.50
CA GLU A 196 2.80 21.23 4.23
C GLU A 196 3.20 21.35 2.76
N HIS A 197 3.52 20.23 2.10
CA HIS A 197 4.00 20.20 0.72
C HIS A 197 2.95 19.73 -0.29
N ASP A 198 1.70 19.53 0.16
CA ASP A 198 0.57 19.05 -0.66
C ASP A 198 0.88 17.74 -1.39
N ILE A 199 1.56 16.83 -0.68
CA ILE A 199 1.93 15.51 -1.22
C ILE A 199 0.77 14.53 -1.01
N GLY A 200 0.42 13.77 -2.05
CA GLY A 200 -0.58 12.71 -1.96
C GLY A 200 -0.08 11.56 -1.08
N VAL A 201 -0.86 11.14 -0.10
CA VAL A 201 -0.48 10.06 0.81
C VAL A 201 -1.41 8.87 0.60
N MET A 202 -0.83 7.72 0.22
CA MET A 202 -1.54 6.46 0.11
C MET A 202 -0.87 5.46 1.05
N VAL A 203 -1.59 5.02 2.09
CA VAL A 203 -1.00 4.17 3.12
C VAL A 203 -1.25 2.69 2.83
N TYR A 204 -0.26 1.84 3.11
CA TYR A 204 -0.42 0.40 2.91
C TYR A 204 -0.44 -0.35 4.25
N GLY A 205 -1.03 -1.54 4.22
CA GLY A 205 -1.13 -2.43 5.36
C GLY A 205 -2.10 -1.96 6.45
N PRO A 206 -3.24 -1.33 6.13
CA PRO A 206 -4.12 -0.73 7.15
C PRO A 206 -4.67 -1.73 8.17
N LEU A 207 -4.69 -3.03 7.83
CA LEU A 207 -5.15 -4.10 8.72
C LEU A 207 -4.01 -4.84 9.43
N ALA A 208 -2.80 -4.24 9.46
CA ALA A 208 -1.62 -4.83 10.15
C ALA A 208 -1.41 -6.29 9.74
N HIS A 209 -1.45 -6.54 8.42
CA HIS A 209 -1.21 -7.86 7.82
C HIS A 209 -2.18 -8.94 8.30
N GLY A 210 -3.38 -8.55 8.72
CA GLY A 210 -4.43 -9.44 9.20
C GLY A 210 -4.68 -9.37 10.71
N LEU A 211 -3.80 -8.75 11.49
CA LEU A 211 -3.98 -8.65 12.94
C LEU A 211 -5.27 -7.87 13.30
N LEU A 212 -5.62 -6.86 12.51
CA LEU A 212 -6.81 -6.00 12.72
C LEU A 212 -8.07 -6.52 12.01
N THR A 213 -8.08 -7.81 11.62
CA THR A 213 -9.31 -8.44 11.14
C THR A 213 -10.14 -9.03 12.27
N GLY A 214 -9.53 -9.22 13.44
CA GLY A 214 -10.18 -9.88 14.58
C GLY A 214 -10.25 -11.41 14.46
N THR A 215 -9.64 -11.99 13.42
CA THR A 215 -9.68 -13.45 13.20
C THR A 215 -8.44 -14.17 13.74
N VAL A 216 -7.37 -13.42 14.02
CA VAL A 216 -6.12 -13.98 14.52
C VAL A 216 -6.26 -14.31 16.02
N LYS A 217 -5.79 -15.47 16.42
CA LYS A 217 -5.86 -16.01 17.81
C LYS A 217 -4.46 -16.35 18.31
N PRO A 218 -4.27 -16.54 19.64
CA PRO A 218 -2.95 -16.90 20.18
C PRO A 218 -2.36 -18.16 19.56
N ASP A 219 -3.21 -19.08 19.13
CA ASP A 219 -2.80 -20.37 18.54
C ASP A 219 -2.83 -20.37 17.00
N THR A 220 -3.11 -19.23 16.36
CA THR A 220 -3.06 -19.12 14.90
C THR A 220 -1.68 -19.53 14.38
N ARG A 221 -1.67 -20.37 13.35
CA ARG A 221 -0.43 -20.79 12.69
C ARG A 221 -0.52 -20.44 11.20
N PHE A 222 0.55 -19.86 10.70
CA PHE A 222 0.69 -19.54 9.28
C PHE A 222 1.48 -20.66 8.59
N ALA A 223 1.26 -20.85 7.30
CA ALA A 223 2.01 -21.82 6.52
C ALA A 223 3.53 -21.48 6.56
N PRO A 224 4.42 -22.46 6.53
CA PRO A 224 5.86 -22.19 6.67
C PRO A 224 6.45 -21.23 5.62
N GLN A 225 5.83 -21.18 4.44
CA GLN A 225 6.24 -20.28 3.36
C GLN A 225 5.67 -18.86 3.50
N ASP A 226 4.68 -18.67 4.37
CA ASP A 226 4.09 -17.36 4.66
C ASP A 226 5.06 -16.59 5.57
N TRP A 227 5.48 -15.41 5.16
CA TRP A 227 6.43 -14.59 5.93
C TRP A 227 5.95 -14.31 7.36
N ARG A 228 4.63 -14.31 7.58
CA ARG A 228 4.03 -14.08 8.91
C ARG A 228 4.42 -15.17 9.92
N ALA A 229 4.71 -16.37 9.44
CA ALA A 229 5.14 -17.49 10.31
C ALA A 229 6.46 -17.19 11.06
N LYS A 230 7.26 -16.25 10.51
CA LYS A 230 8.57 -15.89 11.08
C LYS A 230 8.58 -14.46 11.63
N SER A 231 7.44 -13.80 11.64
CA SER A 231 7.34 -12.39 12.04
C SER A 231 7.03 -12.26 13.53
N ASP A 232 7.71 -11.36 14.20
CA ASP A 232 7.44 -11.02 15.60
C ASP A 232 6.10 -10.31 15.80
N ILE A 233 5.49 -9.81 14.72
CA ILE A 233 4.12 -9.26 14.76
C ILE A 233 3.14 -10.32 15.30
N PHE A 234 3.40 -11.60 15.01
CA PHE A 234 2.49 -12.71 15.29
C PHE A 234 3.07 -13.71 16.32
N SER A 235 4.00 -13.24 17.15
CA SER A 235 4.62 -14.13 18.17
C SER A 235 5.06 -13.31 19.38
N GLY A 236 5.22 -14.01 20.50
CA GLY A 236 5.76 -13.43 21.73
C GLY A 236 4.77 -12.58 22.52
N ASP A 237 5.27 -11.96 23.59
CA ASP A 237 4.44 -11.20 24.54
C ASP A 237 3.80 -9.96 23.91
N GLY A 238 4.50 -9.30 22.96
CA GLY A 238 3.96 -8.15 22.25
C GLY A 238 2.72 -8.51 21.44
N PHE A 239 2.77 -9.66 20.77
CA PHE A 239 1.63 -10.19 20.03
C PHE A 239 0.43 -10.45 20.96
N LEU A 240 0.68 -11.09 22.11
CA LEU A 240 -0.40 -11.40 23.05
C LEU A 240 -1.04 -10.10 23.60
N ARG A 241 -0.23 -9.10 23.94
CA ARG A 241 -0.75 -7.79 24.35
C ARG A 241 -1.57 -7.15 23.23
N ASN A 242 -1.10 -7.23 21.99
CA ASN A 242 -1.83 -6.66 20.86
C ASN A 242 -3.15 -7.39 20.60
N LEU A 243 -3.25 -8.69 20.89
CA LEU A 243 -4.54 -9.40 20.82
C LEU A 243 -5.54 -8.89 21.86
N GLU A 244 -5.07 -8.51 23.07
CA GLU A 244 -5.94 -7.88 24.07
C GLU A 244 -6.45 -6.52 23.59
N VAL A 245 -5.58 -5.74 22.94
CA VAL A 245 -5.96 -4.46 22.31
C VAL A 245 -6.96 -4.70 21.19
N VAL A 246 -6.74 -5.72 20.34
CA VAL A 246 -7.68 -6.08 19.27
C VAL A 246 -9.07 -6.41 19.85
N ALA A 247 -9.12 -7.16 20.96
CA ALA A 247 -10.40 -7.49 21.60
C ALA A 247 -11.16 -6.23 22.06
N GLN A 248 -10.46 -5.27 22.67
CA GLN A 248 -11.07 -4.00 23.09
C GLN A 248 -11.52 -3.16 21.88
N LEU A 249 -10.72 -3.15 20.78
CA LEU A 249 -11.12 -2.47 19.54
C LEU A 249 -12.37 -3.13 18.92
N GLN A 250 -12.50 -4.46 19.05
CA GLN A 250 -13.70 -5.17 18.56
C GLN A 250 -14.96 -4.76 19.35
N GLU A 251 -14.83 -4.55 20.66
CA GLU A 251 -15.95 -4.05 21.50
C GLU A 251 -16.34 -2.65 21.02
N LEU A 252 -15.39 -1.72 20.86
CA LEU A 252 -15.67 -0.37 20.36
C LEU A 252 -16.32 -0.41 18.98
N ALA A 253 -15.81 -1.25 18.07
CA ALA A 253 -16.37 -1.38 16.72
C ALA A 253 -17.84 -1.86 16.80
N SER A 254 -18.10 -2.85 17.67
CA SER A 254 -19.45 -3.39 17.87
C SER A 254 -20.41 -2.30 18.36
N ASP A 255 -19.99 -1.47 19.30
CA ASP A 255 -20.81 -0.37 19.83
C ASP A 255 -21.14 0.66 18.73
N LEU A 256 -20.22 0.82 17.75
CA LEU A 256 -20.42 1.71 16.62
C LEU A 256 -21.18 1.04 15.45
N GLY A 257 -21.50 -0.24 15.56
CA GLY A 257 -22.19 -0.99 14.52
C GLY A 257 -21.34 -1.28 13.28
N VAL A 258 -20.02 -1.36 13.46
CA VAL A 258 -19.06 -1.66 12.36
C VAL A 258 -18.17 -2.84 12.76
N THR A 259 -17.41 -3.37 11.80
CA THR A 259 -16.40 -4.38 12.12
C THR A 259 -15.08 -3.71 12.55
N ILE A 260 -14.21 -4.46 13.23
CA ILE A 260 -12.90 -3.95 13.60
C ILE A 260 -12.09 -3.54 12.36
N SER A 261 -12.21 -4.28 11.24
CA SER A 261 -11.55 -3.93 9.99
C SER A 261 -12.02 -2.56 9.48
N GLN A 262 -13.34 -2.32 9.56
CA GLN A 262 -13.91 -1.04 9.16
C GLN A 262 -13.46 0.08 10.09
N LEU A 263 -13.45 -0.16 11.40
CA LEU A 263 -12.97 0.82 12.38
C LEU A 263 -11.49 1.18 12.09
N ALA A 264 -10.66 0.17 11.86
CA ALA A 264 -9.22 0.38 11.60
C ALA A 264 -8.99 1.22 10.33
N ILE A 265 -9.66 0.86 9.23
CA ILE A 265 -9.53 1.61 7.97
C ILE A 265 -10.08 3.03 8.14
N ALA A 266 -11.25 3.19 8.75
CA ALA A 266 -11.87 4.51 8.97
C ALA A 266 -10.96 5.40 9.80
N ARG A 267 -10.37 4.89 10.88
CA ARG A 267 -9.39 5.62 11.70
C ARG A 267 -8.15 6.03 10.86
N UNK A 268 -7.65 5.23 9.99
CA UNK A 268 -6.67 5.53 9.14
C UNK A 268 -7.01 6.61 8.29
N LEU A 269 -8.17 6.56 7.68
CA LEU A 269 -8.66 7.65 6.80
C LEU A 269 -9.01 8.97 7.52
N UNK A 270 -9.18 8.86 8.62
CA UNK A 270 -9.51 9.95 9.39
C UNK A 270 -8.41 10.71 9.83
N GLN A 271 -7.20 10.18 9.66
CA GLN A 271 -5.99 10.89 10.11
C GLN A 271 -5.67 12.03 9.14
N PRO A 272 -5.46 13.26 9.65
CA PRO A 272 -5.15 14.38 8.75
C PRO A 272 -3.90 14.11 7.90
N GLY A 273 -4.04 14.31 6.59
CA GLY A 273 -2.94 14.07 5.64
C GLY A 273 -3.04 12.74 4.91
N VAL A 274 -3.84 11.78 5.38
CA VAL A 274 -4.03 10.51 4.68
C VAL A 274 -5.13 10.69 3.62
N HIS A 275 -4.77 10.46 2.37
CA HIS A 275 -5.73 10.55 1.25
C HIS A 275 -6.38 9.20 0.97
N VAL A 276 -5.57 8.13 0.92
CA VAL A 276 -6.01 6.81 0.42
C VAL A 276 -5.45 5.71 1.31
N ALA A 277 -6.27 4.69 1.59
CA ALA A 277 -5.80 3.44 2.20
C ALA A 277 -5.82 2.33 1.13
N ILE A 278 -4.71 1.61 0.99
CA ILE A 278 -4.60 0.49 0.06
C ILE A 278 -5.11 -0.76 0.76
N VAL A 279 -6.16 -1.36 0.21
CA VAL A 279 -6.75 -2.58 0.74
C VAL A 279 -6.58 -3.71 -0.28
N GLY A 280 -6.20 -4.89 0.18
CA GLY A 280 -6.22 -6.09 -0.62
C GLY A 280 -7.31 -7.03 -0.10
N ALA A 281 -7.72 -7.98 -0.91
CA ALA A 281 -8.68 -8.98 -0.48
C ALA A 281 -8.60 -10.23 -1.35
N GLN A 282 -8.64 -11.40 -0.70
CA GLN A 282 -8.70 -12.69 -1.40
C GLN A 282 -10.14 -13.16 -1.60
N HIS A 283 -11.10 -12.53 -0.90
CA HIS A 283 -12.53 -12.91 -0.98
C HIS A 283 -13.39 -11.67 -1.09
N LEU A 284 -14.43 -11.76 -1.90
CA LEU A 284 -15.32 -10.64 -2.23
C LEU A 284 -15.94 -9.98 -0.97
N HIS A 285 -16.33 -10.79 0.01
CA HIS A 285 -16.96 -10.22 1.21
C HIS A 285 -15.99 -9.33 2.02
N TYR A 286 -14.69 -9.64 2.03
CA TYR A 286 -13.70 -8.78 2.69
C TYR A 286 -13.48 -7.48 1.91
N LEU A 287 -13.51 -7.55 0.58
CA LEU A 287 -13.44 -6.35 -0.25
C LEU A 287 -14.66 -5.45 0.00
N GLN A 288 -15.86 -6.03 0.04
CA GLN A 288 -17.10 -5.29 0.30
C GLN A 288 -17.10 -4.69 1.71
N GLU A 289 -16.59 -5.42 2.68
CA GLU A 289 -16.42 -4.93 4.06
C GLU A 289 -15.49 -3.71 4.09
N SER A 290 -14.32 -3.83 3.47
CA SER A 290 -13.35 -2.73 3.39
C SER A 290 -13.92 -1.53 2.66
N ALA A 291 -14.66 -1.75 1.57
CA ALA A 291 -15.26 -0.67 0.78
C ALA A 291 -16.19 0.20 1.62
N ARG A 292 -16.96 -0.40 2.54
CA ARG A 292 -17.86 0.33 3.43
C ARG A 292 -17.12 1.18 4.46
N ALA A 293 -15.85 0.84 4.77
CA ALA A 293 -15.06 1.61 5.75
C ALA A 293 -14.88 3.07 5.31
N ALA A 294 -14.84 3.32 4.00
CA ALA A 294 -14.69 4.70 3.47
C ALA A 294 -15.91 5.59 3.76
N ASP A 295 -17.05 5.00 4.14
CA ASP A 295 -18.26 5.74 4.46
C ASP A 295 -18.51 5.83 5.99
N VAL A 296 -17.68 5.15 6.80
CA VAL A 296 -17.78 5.22 8.27
C VAL A 296 -17.32 6.60 8.74
N THR A 297 -18.11 7.19 9.60
CA THR A 297 -17.78 8.48 10.23
C THR A 297 -17.51 8.23 11.71
N LEU A 298 -16.36 8.71 12.18
CA LEU A 298 -15.98 8.62 13.60
C LEU A 298 -15.99 10.03 14.19
N SER A 299 -16.63 10.18 15.33
CA SER A 299 -16.61 11.44 16.07
C SER A 299 -15.26 11.61 16.80
N ASP A 300 -14.99 12.82 17.28
CA ASP A 300 -13.79 13.06 18.10
C ASP A 300 -13.78 12.16 19.35
N ALA A 301 -14.94 11.87 19.92
CA ALA A 301 -15.06 10.96 21.07
C ALA A 301 -14.68 9.53 20.69
N ASP A 302 -15.09 9.07 19.50
CA ASP A 302 -14.75 7.73 18.99
C ASP A 302 -13.24 7.63 18.74
N LEU A 303 -12.68 8.66 18.11
CA LEU A 303 -11.22 8.70 17.87
C LEU A 303 -10.44 8.66 19.18
N ALA A 304 -10.89 9.44 20.18
CA ALA A 304 -10.25 9.44 21.51
C ALA A 304 -10.38 8.07 22.19
N ALA A 305 -11.53 7.41 22.06
CA ALA A 305 -11.73 6.06 22.63
C ALA A 305 -10.77 5.05 21.99
N VAL A 306 -10.62 5.10 20.67
CA VAL A 306 -9.65 4.25 19.94
C VAL A 306 -8.22 4.54 20.43
N ASP A 307 -7.84 5.81 20.51
CA ASP A 307 -6.48 6.19 20.94
C ASP A 307 -6.20 5.76 22.39
N ASN A 308 -7.20 5.82 23.28
CA ASN A 308 -7.07 5.34 24.67
C ASN A 308 -6.78 3.83 24.71
N VAL A 309 -7.47 3.04 23.89
CA VAL A 309 -7.22 1.60 23.80
C VAL A 309 -5.81 1.34 23.24
N LEU A 310 -5.42 2.09 22.22
CA LEU A 310 -4.11 1.94 21.57
C LEU A 310 -2.93 2.34 22.48
N ALA A 311 -3.16 3.06 23.56
CA ALA A 311 -2.10 3.40 24.52
C ALA A 311 -1.44 2.15 25.15
N ALA A 312 -2.14 1.01 25.16
CA ALA A 312 -1.62 -0.27 25.67
C ALA A 312 -0.95 -1.11 24.57
N ALA A 313 -0.98 -0.65 23.32
CA ALA A 313 -0.48 -1.42 22.17
C ALA A 313 1.05 -1.50 22.16
N THR A 314 1.56 -2.61 21.69
CA THR A 314 2.99 -2.76 21.39
C THR A 314 3.17 -2.43 19.89
N PRO A 315 3.99 -1.43 19.56
CA PRO A 315 4.25 -1.11 18.15
C PRO A 315 4.83 -2.30 17.40
N VAL A 316 4.45 -2.44 16.13
CA VAL A 316 4.94 -3.54 15.29
C VAL A 316 5.52 -2.99 13.99
N GLY A 317 6.53 -3.69 13.47
CA GLY A 317 7.14 -3.37 12.20
C GLY A 317 6.36 -3.95 11.01
N GLY A 318 7.08 -4.29 9.97
CA GLY A 318 6.51 -4.92 8.78
C GLY A 318 7.61 -5.53 7.93
N PRO A 319 7.24 -6.23 6.87
CA PRO A 319 8.23 -6.86 6.01
C PRO A 319 9.10 -5.83 5.29
N TYR A 320 10.31 -6.22 4.95
CA TYR A 320 11.27 -5.43 4.17
C TYR A 320 12.00 -6.36 3.19
N PRO A 321 12.58 -5.82 2.11
CA PRO A 321 13.09 -6.67 1.02
C PRO A 321 14.11 -7.73 1.46
N GLU A 322 14.97 -7.37 2.40
CA GLU A 322 16.04 -8.25 2.86
C GLU A 322 15.54 -9.49 3.61
N MET A 323 14.28 -9.50 4.07
CA MET A 323 13.66 -10.69 4.67
C MET A 323 13.48 -11.83 3.66
N HIS A 324 13.49 -11.51 2.35
CA HIS A 324 13.35 -12.49 1.27
C HIS A 324 14.71 -13.00 0.76
N GLN A 325 15.80 -12.67 1.46
CA GLN A 325 17.11 -13.20 1.10
C GLN A 325 17.21 -14.68 1.48
N LYS A 326 17.74 -15.48 0.57
CA LYS A 326 17.98 -16.90 0.83
C LYS A 326 19.12 -17.03 1.86
N ALA A 327 18.97 -17.92 2.80
CA ALA A 327 20.05 -18.22 3.73
C ALA A 327 21.25 -18.74 2.93
N SER A 328 22.41 -18.13 3.13
CA SER A 328 23.66 -18.51 2.46
C SER A 328 24.18 -19.86 2.96
#